data_0d28fe047ab65b6b88e5c1df3688d8ed
#
_entry.id   0d28fe047ab65b6b88e5c1df3688d8ed
#
_cell.length_a   1.000
_cell.length_b   1.000
_cell.length_c   1.000
_cell.angle_alpha   90.00
_cell.angle_beta   90.00
_cell.angle_gamma   90.00
#
_symmetry.space_group_name_H-M   'P 1'
#
loop_
_entity.id
_entity.type
_entity.pdbx_description
1 polymer ?
#
loop_
_entity_poly.entity_id
_entity_poly.type
_entity_poly.pdbx_seq_one_letter_code
_entity_poly.pdbx_strand_id
1 'polypeptide(L)'
;MTLAAAPEAATNDPLFAGLFDRNITSIPSTVEKQRYMTSIAPVAANPGRWIEQPRLPIPVGEHAVIECTGKIHVIAGYARHRVDGGFHQVYDPKSKSWSQKAAFPLPCNHVAGVSIGPKIYTFGGFIEQNRCPHSKCFVYDSTSDTWQPIAGLARPRGAISAIVLDGKIHLLGGRDVRSVEWHEIYDPAADKYTILGGMRGSTGTQPFVGQRDHMGVAVVDGKIHAVAGRMDSYDFNTGLNAVYDPKTDGWTFRAPLPTPRSGVSAVFIGGKIVVFGGEATGRVFGTNEAYDPKTDTWEALTPMTIPRHGLHGATAAVVGNMVHVPGGGPLPGGSVQGAYHDAFTFS
;
A
#
# COMPACT_ATOMS: atom_id res chain seq x y z
N MET A 1 40.58 -4.49 -3.11
CA MET A 1 39.84 -3.32 -2.57
C MET A 1 38.89 -3.85 -1.50
N THR A 2 39.29 -3.66 -0.27
CA THR A 2 38.58 -4.11 0.95
C THR A 2 37.37 -3.21 1.16
N LEU A 3 36.20 -3.81 1.20
CA LEU A 3 34.97 -3.12 1.60
C LEU A 3 35.13 -2.65 3.05
N ALA A 4 35.03 -1.36 3.27
CA ALA A 4 35.04 -0.77 4.60
C ALA A 4 33.80 -1.22 5.37
N ALA A 5 33.98 -1.72 6.57
CA ALA A 5 32.92 -2.06 7.53
C ALA A 5 32.07 -0.80 7.82
N ALA A 6 30.78 -0.98 7.91
CA ALA A 6 29.85 0.06 8.35
C ALA A 6 30.25 0.53 9.78
N PRO A 7 30.10 1.82 10.10
CA PRO A 7 30.52 2.35 11.38
C PRO A 7 29.69 1.75 12.53
N GLU A 8 30.37 1.27 13.55
CA GLU A 8 29.84 0.69 14.79
C GLU A 8 28.92 1.63 15.63
N ALA A 9 28.75 2.85 15.20
CA ALA A 9 28.02 3.88 15.94
C ALA A 9 26.48 3.71 15.95
N ALA A 10 25.92 2.81 15.12
CA ALA A 10 24.47 2.63 15.04
C ALA A 10 23.88 1.64 16.06
N THR A 11 24.73 0.88 16.78
CA THR A 11 24.27 -0.19 17.68
C THR A 11 24.02 0.26 19.12
N ASN A 12 24.44 1.46 19.50
CA ASN A 12 24.33 1.98 20.87
C ASN A 12 23.27 3.08 21.05
N ASP A 13 22.43 3.31 20.07
CA ASP A 13 21.32 4.25 20.24
C ASP A 13 20.24 3.58 21.12
N PRO A 14 19.83 4.20 22.25
CA PRO A 14 18.79 3.67 23.13
C PRO A 14 17.45 3.43 22.41
N LEU A 15 17.18 4.15 21.32
CA LEU A 15 16.01 3.93 20.44
C LEU A 15 16.07 2.57 19.71
N PHE A 16 17.25 2.00 19.51
CA PHE A 16 17.46 0.71 18.84
C PHE A 16 17.74 -0.45 19.81
N ALA A 17 18.08 -0.17 21.08
CA ALA A 17 18.41 -1.21 22.07
C ALA A 17 17.27 -2.25 22.26
N GLY A 18 16.02 -1.83 22.16
CA GLY A 18 14.86 -2.74 22.24
C GLY A 18 14.60 -3.59 20.99
N LEU A 19 15.26 -3.31 19.86
CA LEU A 19 15.13 -4.10 18.63
C LEU A 19 15.99 -5.35 18.62
N PHE A 20 17.18 -5.29 19.25
CA PHE A 20 18.18 -6.36 19.21
C PHE A 20 18.19 -7.24 20.48
N ASP A 21 17.53 -6.78 21.55
CA ASP A 21 17.51 -7.48 22.84
C ASP A 21 16.43 -8.57 22.95
N ARG A 22 15.71 -8.82 21.88
CA ARG A 22 14.85 -10.01 21.78
C ARG A 22 15.67 -11.09 21.10
N ASN A 23 16.11 -12.04 21.90
CA ASN A 23 16.69 -13.29 21.43
C ASN A 23 15.85 -13.86 20.27
N ILE A 24 16.21 -13.53 19.03
CA ILE A 24 15.76 -14.24 17.83
C ILE A 24 16.46 -15.61 17.80
N THR A 25 16.51 -16.28 18.94
CA THR A 25 17.07 -17.62 19.08
C THR A 25 16.01 -18.70 18.90
N SER A 26 14.73 -18.36 18.85
CA SER A 26 13.73 -19.28 18.35
C SER A 26 13.76 -19.20 16.82
N ILE A 27 14.35 -20.19 16.22
CA ILE A 27 14.18 -20.43 14.77
C ILE A 27 12.66 -20.41 14.50
N PRO A 28 12.16 -19.50 13.63
CA PRO A 28 10.74 -19.43 13.32
C PRO A 28 10.20 -20.81 12.98
N SER A 29 8.98 -21.12 13.40
CA SER A 29 8.31 -22.36 13.01
C SER A 29 8.36 -22.54 11.49
N THR A 30 8.22 -23.74 10.99
CA THR A 30 8.22 -24.00 9.53
C THR A 30 7.22 -23.10 8.80
N VAL A 31 6.09 -22.79 9.42
CA VAL A 31 5.05 -21.88 8.88
C VAL A 31 5.57 -20.44 8.84
N GLU A 32 6.30 -19.97 9.84
CA GLU A 32 6.87 -18.61 9.85
C GLU A 32 8.00 -18.47 8.85
N LYS A 33 8.87 -19.49 8.71
CA LYS A 33 9.90 -19.49 7.67
C LYS A 33 9.29 -19.35 6.29
N GLN A 34 8.21 -20.06 6.00
CA GLN A 34 7.52 -19.96 4.70
C GLN A 34 6.99 -18.56 4.40
N ARG A 35 6.64 -17.77 5.42
CA ARG A 35 6.14 -16.38 5.25
C ARG A 35 7.19 -15.39 4.77
N TYR A 36 8.47 -15.67 4.99
CA TYR A 36 9.60 -14.82 4.62
C TYR A 36 10.41 -15.38 3.44
N MET A 37 10.20 -16.64 3.08
CA MET A 37 10.92 -17.27 1.96
C MET A 37 10.28 -16.91 0.63
N THR A 38 11.12 -16.51 -0.31
CA THR A 38 10.71 -16.41 -1.71
C THR A 38 10.43 -17.81 -2.25
N SER A 39 9.28 -17.98 -2.87
CA SER A 39 8.92 -19.17 -3.62
C SER A 39 8.60 -18.79 -5.07
N ILE A 40 8.42 -19.78 -5.92
CA ILE A 40 8.06 -19.57 -7.32
C ILE A 40 6.60 -19.97 -7.48
N ALA A 41 5.76 -19.00 -7.81
CA ALA A 41 4.37 -19.28 -8.17
C ALA A 41 4.31 -19.91 -9.58
N PRO A 42 3.42 -20.87 -9.82
CA PRO A 42 3.16 -21.37 -11.18
C PRO A 42 2.61 -20.23 -12.06
N VAL A 43 2.95 -20.26 -13.34
CA VAL A 43 2.41 -19.28 -14.30
C VAL A 43 0.92 -19.54 -14.51
N ALA A 44 0.12 -18.48 -14.45
CA ALA A 44 -1.31 -18.55 -14.67
C ALA A 44 -1.64 -19.04 -16.10
N ALA A 45 -2.72 -19.78 -16.26
CA ALA A 45 -3.25 -20.16 -17.58
C ALA A 45 -3.66 -18.92 -18.40
N ASN A 46 -4.17 -17.87 -17.72
CA ASN A 46 -4.35 -16.54 -18.30
C ASN A 46 -3.54 -15.53 -17.47
N PRO A 47 -2.27 -15.24 -17.86
CA PRO A 47 -1.41 -14.36 -17.09
C PRO A 47 -1.76 -12.86 -17.23
N GLY A 48 -2.74 -12.53 -18.09
CA GLY A 48 -3.12 -11.15 -18.37
C GLY A 48 -2.08 -10.41 -19.21
N ARG A 49 -2.33 -9.12 -19.42
CA ARG A 49 -1.44 -8.26 -20.22
C ARG A 49 -1.45 -6.82 -19.72
N TRP A 50 -0.37 -6.11 -20.02
CA TRP A 50 -0.24 -4.68 -19.79
C TRP A 50 -0.53 -3.88 -21.06
N ILE A 51 -1.17 -2.72 -20.89
CA ILE A 51 -1.52 -1.78 -21.95
C ILE A 51 -1.01 -0.40 -21.53
N GLU A 52 -0.08 0.16 -22.30
CA GLU A 52 0.41 1.53 -22.05
C GLU A 52 -0.73 2.53 -22.20
N GLN A 53 -0.78 3.48 -21.29
CA GLN A 53 -1.74 4.58 -21.23
C GLN A 53 -1.01 5.93 -21.36
N PRO A 54 -1.72 7.03 -21.67
CA PRO A 54 -1.14 8.37 -21.64
C PRO A 54 -0.43 8.66 -20.34
N ARG A 55 0.82 9.09 -20.41
CA ARG A 55 1.69 9.36 -19.26
C ARG A 55 1.14 10.47 -18.37
N LEU A 56 1.47 10.43 -17.08
CA LEU A 56 1.15 11.51 -16.16
C LEU A 56 1.85 12.82 -16.60
N PRO A 57 1.14 13.95 -16.52
CA PRO A 57 1.76 15.27 -16.73
C PRO A 57 2.89 15.58 -15.76
N ILE A 58 2.72 15.22 -14.48
CA ILE A 58 3.72 15.41 -13.43
C ILE A 58 4.12 14.04 -12.89
N PRO A 59 5.40 13.65 -13.03
CA PRO A 59 5.92 12.41 -12.45
C PRO A 59 5.78 12.41 -10.92
N VAL A 60 5.28 11.30 -10.35
CA VAL A 60 5.07 11.17 -8.91
C VAL A 60 5.43 9.77 -8.41
N GLY A 61 5.82 9.67 -7.15
CA GLY A 61 5.97 8.44 -6.39
C GLY A 61 5.43 8.59 -4.98
N GLU A 62 5.14 7.53 -4.29
CA GLU A 62 4.60 7.52 -2.92
C GLU A 62 3.31 8.36 -2.77
N HIS A 63 2.43 8.23 -3.75
CA HIS A 63 1.19 8.98 -3.93
C HIS A 63 -0.02 8.06 -3.74
N ALA A 64 -1.22 8.62 -3.61
CA ALA A 64 -2.46 7.85 -3.65
C ALA A 64 -3.04 7.81 -5.06
N VAL A 65 -3.59 6.64 -5.45
CA VAL A 65 -4.35 6.45 -6.70
C VAL A 65 -5.73 5.91 -6.35
N ILE A 66 -6.76 6.65 -6.70
CA ILE A 66 -8.12 6.34 -6.29
C ILE A 66 -9.05 6.41 -7.50
N GLU A 67 -9.84 5.36 -7.70
CA GLU A 67 -10.99 5.45 -8.61
C GLU A 67 -12.08 6.27 -7.94
N CYS A 68 -12.63 7.24 -8.64
CA CYS A 68 -13.82 7.99 -8.22
C CYS A 68 -14.64 8.39 -9.43
N THR A 69 -15.89 7.97 -9.46
CA THR A 69 -16.86 8.28 -10.54
C THR A 69 -16.36 7.93 -11.96
N GLY A 70 -15.68 6.81 -12.12
CA GLY A 70 -15.15 6.33 -13.40
C GLY A 70 -13.86 7.01 -13.85
N LYS A 71 -13.23 7.81 -12.99
CA LYS A 71 -11.95 8.49 -13.23
C LYS A 71 -10.91 8.07 -12.23
N ILE A 72 -9.63 8.28 -12.58
CA ILE A 72 -8.49 7.90 -11.76
C ILE A 72 -7.83 9.16 -11.24
N HIS A 73 -7.86 9.31 -9.92
CA HIS A 73 -7.28 10.43 -9.19
C HIS A 73 -5.91 10.04 -8.66
N VAL A 74 -4.90 10.84 -8.96
CA VAL A 74 -3.52 10.74 -8.47
C VAL A 74 -3.25 11.93 -7.58
N ILE A 75 -3.06 11.68 -6.28
CA ILE A 75 -3.08 12.72 -5.25
C ILE A 75 -1.79 12.69 -4.44
N ALA A 76 -1.21 13.87 -4.19
CA ALA A 76 -0.02 14.07 -3.37
C ALA A 76 1.21 13.29 -3.88
N GLY A 77 2.13 12.88 -2.98
CA GLY A 77 3.31 12.10 -3.29
C GLY A 77 4.57 12.94 -3.50
N TYR A 78 5.68 12.25 -3.77
CA TYR A 78 6.93 12.92 -4.14
C TYR A 78 6.89 13.39 -5.59
N ALA A 79 7.22 14.65 -5.80
CA ALA A 79 7.70 15.15 -7.07
C ALA A 79 9.23 14.95 -7.20
N ARG A 80 9.80 15.45 -8.29
CA ARG A 80 11.23 15.41 -8.55
C ARG A 80 12.05 15.86 -7.33
N HIS A 81 13.14 15.13 -7.05
CA HIS A 81 14.02 15.34 -5.89
C HIS A 81 13.34 15.08 -4.52
N ARG A 82 12.32 14.24 -4.48
CA ARG A 82 11.55 13.91 -3.27
C ARG A 82 10.92 15.13 -2.59
N VAL A 83 10.51 16.11 -3.39
CA VAL A 83 9.75 17.25 -2.87
C VAL A 83 8.31 16.81 -2.62
N ASP A 84 7.80 17.06 -1.43
CA ASP A 84 6.41 16.77 -1.08
C ASP A 84 5.46 17.58 -1.99
N GLY A 85 4.57 16.88 -2.68
CA GLY A 85 3.66 17.47 -3.66
C GLY A 85 2.22 17.54 -3.16
N GLY A 86 1.54 18.63 -3.52
CA GLY A 86 0.10 18.78 -3.35
C GLY A 86 -0.66 18.61 -4.67
N PHE A 87 -0.15 17.79 -5.57
CA PHE A 87 -0.76 17.58 -6.88
C PHE A 87 -2.07 16.80 -6.78
N HIS A 88 -3.00 17.12 -7.68
CA HIS A 88 -4.21 16.35 -7.90
C HIS A 88 -4.45 16.24 -9.40
N GLN A 89 -3.92 15.17 -9.98
CA GLN A 89 -4.02 14.84 -11.39
C GLN A 89 -5.13 13.83 -11.60
N VAL A 90 -5.95 14.00 -12.62
CA VAL A 90 -7.10 13.12 -12.89
C VAL A 90 -7.05 12.62 -14.32
N TYR A 91 -7.08 11.31 -14.47
CA TYR A 91 -7.18 10.63 -15.76
C TYR A 91 -8.63 10.22 -16.03
N ASP A 92 -9.10 10.56 -17.22
CA ASP A 92 -10.38 10.08 -17.72
C ASP A 92 -10.12 8.97 -18.76
N PRO A 93 -10.46 7.69 -18.43
CA PRO A 93 -10.24 6.57 -19.35
C PRO A 93 -11.06 6.66 -20.64
N LYS A 94 -12.20 7.38 -20.64
CA LYS A 94 -13.05 7.54 -21.82
C LYS A 94 -12.41 8.45 -22.86
N SER A 95 -11.89 9.60 -22.43
CA SER A 95 -11.20 10.56 -23.31
C SER A 95 -9.70 10.27 -23.44
N LYS A 96 -9.15 9.35 -22.62
CA LYS A 96 -7.72 9.04 -22.51
C LYS A 96 -6.88 10.29 -22.28
N SER A 97 -7.32 11.18 -21.40
CA SER A 97 -6.65 12.45 -21.15
C SER A 97 -6.53 12.75 -19.66
N TRP A 98 -5.49 13.52 -19.31
CA TRP A 98 -5.24 14.03 -17.98
C TRP A 98 -5.74 15.46 -17.81
N SER A 99 -6.20 15.78 -16.61
CA SER A 99 -6.54 17.14 -16.18
C SER A 99 -6.04 17.38 -14.76
N GLN A 100 -5.93 18.64 -14.37
CA GLN A 100 -5.64 19.04 -12.99
C GLN A 100 -6.94 19.39 -12.26
N LYS A 101 -6.99 19.11 -10.98
CA LYS A 101 -8.08 19.45 -10.07
C LYS A 101 -7.59 20.30 -8.91
N ALA A 102 -8.51 20.74 -8.04
CA ALA A 102 -8.16 21.49 -6.86
C ALA A 102 -7.00 20.81 -6.11
N ALA A 103 -5.92 21.54 -5.87
CA ALA A 103 -4.71 21.01 -5.25
C ALA A 103 -5.02 20.41 -3.88
N PHE A 104 -4.31 19.33 -3.53
CA PHE A 104 -4.39 18.73 -2.21
C PHE A 104 -3.91 19.73 -1.14
N PRO A 105 -4.66 19.95 -0.05
CA PRO A 105 -4.42 21.08 0.86
C PRO A 105 -3.09 21.04 1.63
N LEU A 106 -2.50 19.85 1.78
CA LEU A 106 -1.24 19.65 2.48
C LEU A 106 -0.25 18.89 1.60
N PRO A 107 0.75 19.55 1.00
CA PRO A 107 1.81 18.83 0.29
C PRO A 107 2.44 17.77 1.20
N CYS A 108 2.33 16.52 0.79
CA CYS A 108 2.81 15.37 1.57
C CYS A 108 3.03 14.16 0.68
N ASN A 109 3.50 13.08 1.29
CA ASN A 109 3.75 11.79 0.65
C ASN A 109 3.18 10.67 1.51
N HIS A 110 3.08 9.44 0.96
CA HIS A 110 2.55 8.25 1.65
C HIS A 110 1.15 8.45 2.26
N VAL A 111 0.33 9.29 1.65
CA VAL A 111 -1.06 9.49 2.06
C VAL A 111 -1.90 8.29 1.64
N ALA A 112 -2.77 7.81 2.52
CA ALA A 112 -3.77 6.81 2.18
C ALA A 112 -5.03 7.47 1.62
N GLY A 113 -5.74 6.78 0.72
CA GLY A 113 -6.98 7.32 0.18
C GLY A 113 -7.91 6.26 -0.37
N VAL A 114 -9.21 6.52 -0.26
CA VAL A 114 -10.31 5.71 -0.81
C VAL A 114 -11.47 6.59 -1.23
N SER A 115 -12.37 6.07 -2.06
CA SER A 115 -13.59 6.77 -2.45
C SER A 115 -14.85 6.09 -1.90
N ILE A 116 -15.86 6.90 -1.58
CA ILE A 116 -17.25 6.46 -1.34
C ILE A 116 -18.16 7.40 -2.12
N GLY A 117 -18.82 6.87 -3.13
CA GLY A 117 -19.59 7.68 -4.07
C GLY A 117 -18.72 8.75 -4.75
N PRO A 118 -19.16 10.01 -4.83
CA PRO A 118 -18.39 11.08 -5.46
C PRO A 118 -17.30 11.69 -4.54
N LYS A 119 -17.07 11.13 -3.35
CA LYS A 119 -16.14 11.69 -2.37
C LYS A 119 -14.90 10.82 -2.22
N ILE A 120 -13.72 11.47 -2.17
CA ILE A 120 -12.44 10.85 -1.88
C ILE A 120 -12.01 11.26 -0.47
N TYR A 121 -11.72 10.30 0.37
CA TYR A 121 -11.22 10.48 1.75
C TYR A 121 -9.74 10.17 1.80
N THR A 122 -8.95 11.04 2.44
CA THR A 122 -7.50 10.87 2.58
C THR A 122 -7.08 10.93 4.03
N PHE A 123 -6.07 10.13 4.40
CA PHE A 123 -5.67 9.92 5.78
C PHE A 123 -4.16 9.95 5.96
N GLY A 124 -3.69 10.76 6.90
CA GLY A 124 -2.29 10.81 7.32
C GLY A 124 -1.32 11.04 6.16
N GLY A 125 -0.13 10.52 6.30
CA GLY A 125 1.00 10.70 5.40
C GLY A 125 2.19 11.29 6.14
N PHE A 126 3.24 11.64 5.38
CA PHE A 126 4.44 12.29 5.90
C PHE A 126 4.66 13.62 5.20
N ILE A 127 5.26 14.54 5.93
CA ILE A 127 5.90 15.75 5.40
C ILE A 127 7.40 15.68 5.65
N GLU A 128 8.17 16.60 5.07
CA GLU A 128 9.63 16.63 5.18
C GLU A 128 10.30 15.32 4.74
N GLN A 129 9.88 14.82 3.59
CA GLN A 129 10.46 13.59 3.00
C GLN A 129 10.33 12.35 3.90
N ASN A 130 9.16 12.04 4.43
CA ASN A 130 8.86 10.92 5.30
C ASN A 130 9.47 10.98 6.73
N ARG A 131 9.86 12.15 7.20
CA ARG A 131 10.39 12.32 8.57
C ARG A 131 9.31 12.65 9.59
N CYS A 132 8.29 13.39 9.18
CA CYS A 132 7.24 13.89 10.06
C CYS A 132 5.89 13.30 9.70
N PRO A 133 5.41 12.25 10.39
CA PRO A 133 4.05 11.76 10.21
C PRO A 133 3.04 12.79 10.69
N HIS A 134 1.91 12.90 10.01
CA HIS A 134 0.85 13.82 10.41
C HIS A 134 -0.51 13.13 10.57
N SER A 135 -1.42 13.80 11.30
CA SER A 135 -2.78 13.31 11.58
C SER A 135 -3.86 13.95 10.72
N LYS A 136 -3.51 14.89 9.86
CA LYS A 136 -4.50 15.62 9.05
C LYS A 136 -5.16 14.71 8.04
N CYS A 137 -6.49 14.82 7.93
CA CYS A 137 -7.32 14.09 7.00
C CYS A 137 -8.23 15.04 6.25
N PHE A 138 -8.57 14.68 5.02
CA PHE A 138 -9.37 15.53 4.14
C PHE A 138 -10.37 14.70 3.36
N VAL A 139 -11.48 15.34 2.96
CA VAL A 139 -12.41 14.82 1.98
C VAL A 139 -12.44 15.75 0.77
N TYR A 140 -12.35 15.16 -0.40
CA TYR A 140 -12.56 15.83 -1.70
C TYR A 140 -13.93 15.48 -2.23
N ASP A 141 -14.68 16.48 -2.68
CA ASP A 141 -15.92 16.30 -3.40
C ASP A 141 -15.67 16.51 -4.90
N SER A 142 -15.79 15.44 -5.67
CA SER A 142 -15.53 15.47 -7.13
C SER A 142 -16.57 16.24 -7.92
N THR A 143 -17.73 16.55 -7.33
CA THR A 143 -18.81 17.32 -7.99
C THR A 143 -18.55 18.82 -7.89
N SER A 144 -18.03 19.30 -6.78
CA SER A 144 -17.70 20.71 -6.54
C SER A 144 -16.24 21.07 -6.76
N ASP A 145 -15.36 20.06 -6.96
CA ASP A 145 -13.91 20.24 -7.05
C ASP A 145 -13.31 20.95 -5.82
N THR A 146 -13.69 20.52 -4.64
CA THR A 146 -13.26 21.17 -3.38
C THR A 146 -12.79 20.17 -2.34
N TRP A 147 -11.80 20.58 -1.54
CA TRP A 147 -11.31 19.87 -0.37
C TRP A 147 -11.85 20.46 0.92
N GLN A 148 -12.18 19.62 1.88
CA GLN A 148 -12.56 20.00 3.23
C GLN A 148 -11.80 19.15 4.25
N PRO A 149 -11.39 19.71 5.40
CA PRO A 149 -10.84 18.91 6.49
C PRO A 149 -11.93 18.05 7.12
N ILE A 150 -11.53 16.86 7.59
CA ILE A 150 -12.34 15.93 8.39
C ILE A 150 -11.60 15.61 9.69
N ALA A 151 -12.22 14.86 10.59
CA ALA A 151 -11.62 14.44 11.85
C ALA A 151 -10.24 13.81 11.59
N GLY A 152 -9.22 14.31 12.28
CA GLY A 152 -7.84 13.84 12.15
C GLY A 152 -7.61 12.50 12.84
N LEU A 153 -6.56 11.78 12.43
CA LEU A 153 -6.11 10.56 13.10
C LEU A 153 -5.73 10.87 14.56
N ALA A 154 -6.14 10.03 15.49
CA ALA A 154 -5.69 10.14 16.88
C ALA A 154 -4.17 9.88 17.02
N ARG A 155 -3.62 9.09 16.12
CA ARG A 155 -2.21 8.67 16.07
C ARG A 155 -1.64 8.99 14.71
N PRO A 156 -0.76 10.04 14.59
CA PRO A 156 -0.15 10.43 13.32
C PRO A 156 0.63 9.28 12.68
N ARG A 157 0.48 9.06 11.39
CA ARG A 157 1.25 8.07 10.63
C ARG A 157 1.06 8.22 9.12
N GLY A 158 2.00 7.68 8.36
CA GLY A 158 1.92 7.52 6.91
C GLY A 158 2.02 6.07 6.47
N ALA A 159 2.02 5.82 5.18
CA ALA A 159 2.06 4.47 4.59
C ALA A 159 0.97 3.52 5.13
N ILE A 160 -0.18 4.10 5.45
CA ILE A 160 -1.40 3.41 5.89
C ILE A 160 -2.02 2.72 4.68
N SER A 161 -2.59 1.53 4.88
CA SER A 161 -3.46 0.92 3.90
C SER A 161 -4.91 1.21 4.26
N ALA A 162 -5.63 1.88 3.35
CA ALA A 162 -7.03 2.24 3.53
C ALA A 162 -7.93 1.43 2.59
N ILE A 163 -9.08 0.97 3.09
CA ILE A 163 -10.06 0.25 2.27
C ILE A 163 -11.47 0.43 2.80
N VAL A 164 -12.43 0.46 1.89
CA VAL A 164 -13.86 0.54 2.22
C VAL A 164 -14.44 -0.87 2.44
N LEU A 165 -15.12 -1.05 3.58
CA LEU A 165 -15.91 -2.23 3.86
C LEU A 165 -17.21 -1.78 4.56
N ASP A 166 -18.36 -2.20 4.03
CA ASP A 166 -19.70 -1.90 4.56
C ASP A 166 -19.94 -0.39 4.80
N GLY A 167 -19.49 0.45 3.85
CA GLY A 167 -19.66 1.91 3.88
C GLY A 167 -18.77 2.63 4.90
N LYS A 168 -17.88 1.92 5.58
CA LYS A 168 -16.88 2.48 6.49
C LYS A 168 -15.47 2.29 5.93
N ILE A 169 -14.53 3.10 6.42
CA ILE A 169 -13.15 3.09 5.95
C ILE A 169 -12.25 2.47 7.01
N HIS A 170 -11.67 1.33 6.69
CA HIS A 170 -10.70 0.64 7.52
C HIS A 170 -9.30 1.16 7.21
N LEU A 171 -8.56 1.54 8.26
CA LEU A 171 -7.21 2.05 8.21
C LEU A 171 -6.28 1.07 8.92
N LEU A 172 -5.39 0.46 8.15
CA LEU A 172 -4.57 -0.67 8.59
C LEU A 172 -3.09 -0.33 8.61
N GLY A 173 -2.42 -0.64 9.70
CA GLY A 173 -0.98 -0.49 9.84
C GLY A 173 -0.49 0.93 9.59
N GLY A 174 0.59 1.02 8.84
CA GLY A 174 1.31 2.26 8.57
C GLY A 174 2.52 2.42 9.47
N ARG A 175 3.09 3.61 9.46
CA ARG A 175 4.31 3.92 10.17
C ARG A 175 4.23 5.31 10.81
N ASP A 176 4.63 5.38 12.08
CA ASP A 176 5.05 6.63 12.74
C ASP A 176 6.58 6.70 12.76
N VAL A 177 7.24 6.42 13.87
CA VAL A 177 8.70 6.15 13.94
C VAL A 177 9.01 4.72 13.47
N ARG A 178 8.07 3.79 13.73
CA ARG A 178 8.15 2.36 13.36
C ARG A 178 6.86 1.90 12.70
N SER A 179 6.91 0.75 12.04
CA SER A 179 5.70 0.07 11.56
C SER A 179 4.78 -0.22 12.73
N VAL A 180 3.48 -0.05 12.54
CA VAL A 180 2.46 -0.24 13.56
C VAL A 180 1.43 -1.29 13.15
N GLU A 181 0.77 -1.90 14.14
CA GLU A 181 -0.28 -2.89 13.92
C GLU A 181 -1.69 -2.33 14.02
N TRP A 182 -1.84 -1.02 14.06
CA TRP A 182 -3.11 -0.36 14.36
C TRP A 182 -4.16 -0.64 13.30
N HIS A 183 -5.38 -0.89 13.75
CA HIS A 183 -6.56 -1.01 12.93
C HIS A 183 -7.62 -0.06 13.48
N GLU A 184 -8.01 0.90 12.68
CA GLU A 184 -9.02 1.90 12.99
C GLU A 184 -10.09 1.90 11.91
N ILE A 185 -11.32 2.19 12.29
CA ILE A 185 -12.45 2.37 11.37
C ILE A 185 -12.88 3.81 11.43
N TYR A 186 -12.87 4.50 10.30
CA TYR A 186 -13.48 5.82 10.15
C TYR A 186 -14.89 5.68 9.60
N ASP A 187 -15.85 6.32 10.28
CA ASP A 187 -17.24 6.43 9.85
C ASP A 187 -17.47 7.80 9.20
N PRO A 188 -17.64 7.86 7.86
CA PRO A 188 -17.84 9.15 7.16
C PRO A 188 -19.13 9.88 7.52
N ALA A 189 -20.16 9.15 7.97
CA ALA A 189 -21.44 9.78 8.36
C ALA A 189 -21.36 10.47 9.71
N ALA A 190 -20.53 9.93 10.62
CA ALA A 190 -20.37 10.46 11.96
C ALA A 190 -19.14 11.37 12.11
N ASP A 191 -18.22 11.36 11.12
CA ASP A 191 -16.88 11.99 11.19
C ASP A 191 -16.11 11.55 12.44
N LYS A 192 -16.07 10.23 12.71
CA LYS A 192 -15.48 9.65 13.92
C LYS A 192 -14.72 8.36 13.65
N TYR A 193 -13.79 8.06 14.55
CA TYR A 193 -13.00 6.82 14.53
C TYR A 193 -13.44 5.84 15.61
N THR A 194 -13.38 4.55 15.27
CA THR A 194 -13.41 3.43 16.23
C THR A 194 -12.05 2.74 16.17
N ILE A 195 -11.41 2.56 17.34
CA ILE A 195 -10.12 1.86 17.45
C ILE A 195 -10.41 0.38 17.74
N LEU A 196 -9.83 -0.50 16.93
CA LEU A 196 -9.92 -1.95 17.08
C LEU A 196 -8.66 -2.54 17.72
N GLY A 197 -8.66 -3.86 17.95
CA GLY A 197 -7.61 -4.59 18.65
C GLY A 197 -6.28 -4.77 17.90
N GLY A 198 -6.15 -4.18 16.69
CA GLY A 198 -4.96 -4.24 15.87
C GLY A 198 -4.91 -5.46 14.94
N MET A 199 -3.81 -5.57 14.17
CA MET A 199 -3.63 -6.61 13.15
C MET A 199 -2.93 -7.84 13.72
N ARG A 200 -3.57 -8.55 14.64
CA ARG A 200 -3.03 -9.78 15.26
C ARG A 200 -3.84 -10.99 14.81
N GLY A 201 -3.15 -12.09 14.51
CA GLY A 201 -3.82 -13.36 14.29
C GLY A 201 -4.49 -13.88 15.58
N SER A 202 -5.50 -14.71 15.43
CA SER A 202 -6.32 -15.25 16.53
C SER A 202 -5.53 -16.00 17.63
N THR A 203 -4.30 -16.40 17.34
CA THR A 203 -3.45 -17.13 18.30
C THR A 203 -2.75 -16.23 19.32
N GLY A 204 -2.78 -14.91 19.18
CA GLY A 204 -2.30 -13.94 20.18
C GLY A 204 -0.85 -14.07 20.64
N THR A 205 -0.14 -15.10 20.19
CA THR A 205 1.13 -15.53 20.75
C THR A 205 2.37 -14.94 20.07
N GLN A 206 2.17 -14.16 18.98
CA GLN A 206 3.32 -13.63 18.24
C GLN A 206 3.23 -12.11 18.06
N PRO A 207 4.05 -11.33 18.76
CA PRO A 207 3.98 -9.88 18.78
C PRO A 207 4.39 -9.20 17.45
N PHE A 208 4.97 -9.91 16.50
CA PHE A 208 5.52 -9.33 15.26
C PHE A 208 4.66 -9.50 14.01
N VAL A 209 3.61 -10.30 14.07
CA VAL A 209 2.91 -10.74 12.85
C VAL A 209 1.93 -9.70 12.30
N GLY A 210 1.62 -8.64 13.06
CA GLY A 210 0.67 -7.59 12.67
C GLY A 210 1.29 -6.25 12.26
N GLN A 211 2.47 -5.89 12.78
CA GLN A 211 3.10 -4.59 12.50
C GLN A 211 3.57 -4.52 11.06
N ARG A 212 2.95 -3.70 10.23
CA ARG A 212 3.38 -3.53 8.84
C ARG A 212 3.01 -2.17 8.28
N ASP A 213 3.85 -1.71 7.40
CA ASP A 213 3.61 -0.60 6.50
C ASP A 213 3.78 -1.03 5.04
N HIS A 214 3.38 -0.20 4.09
CA HIS A 214 3.54 -0.41 2.64
C HIS A 214 2.89 -1.71 2.13
N MET A 215 1.76 -2.09 2.73
CA MET A 215 0.96 -3.26 2.33
C MET A 215 0.01 -2.94 1.20
N GLY A 216 -0.37 -3.99 0.43
CA GLY A 216 -1.55 -3.99 -0.40
C GLY A 216 -2.77 -4.48 0.37
N VAL A 217 -3.96 -3.95 0.06
CA VAL A 217 -5.23 -4.38 0.65
C VAL A 217 -6.30 -4.63 -0.40
N ALA A 218 -7.15 -5.61 -0.15
CA ALA A 218 -8.31 -5.92 -0.99
C ALA A 218 -9.47 -6.46 -0.15
N VAL A 219 -10.71 -6.23 -0.59
CA VAL A 219 -11.90 -6.84 0.00
C VAL A 219 -12.35 -8.02 -0.86
N VAL A 220 -12.56 -9.18 -0.22
CA VAL A 220 -13.09 -10.38 -0.84
C VAL A 220 -14.12 -10.99 0.10
N ASP A 221 -15.33 -11.24 -0.39
CA ASP A 221 -16.43 -11.87 0.36
C ASP A 221 -16.67 -11.24 1.75
N GLY A 222 -16.64 -9.91 1.82
CA GLY A 222 -16.87 -9.15 3.05
C GLY A 222 -15.73 -9.23 4.07
N LYS A 223 -14.54 -9.65 3.65
CA LYS A 223 -13.31 -9.71 4.48
C LYS A 223 -12.20 -8.88 3.87
N ILE A 224 -11.32 -8.35 4.71
CA ILE A 224 -10.17 -7.56 4.26
C ILE A 224 -8.92 -8.45 4.24
N HIS A 225 -8.30 -8.56 3.09
CA HIS A 225 -6.96 -9.13 2.93
C HIS A 225 -5.92 -8.01 3.00
N ALA A 226 -4.95 -8.14 3.91
CA ALA A 226 -3.77 -7.28 4.02
C ALA A 226 -2.54 -8.10 3.63
N VAL A 227 -1.99 -7.79 2.45
CA VAL A 227 -0.98 -8.63 1.79
C VAL A 227 0.36 -7.91 1.73
N ALA A 228 1.45 -8.66 1.90
CA ALA A 228 2.82 -8.15 1.75
C ALA A 228 3.17 -7.05 2.78
N GLY A 229 4.03 -6.10 2.42
CA GLY A 229 4.48 -5.04 3.31
C GLY A 229 5.78 -5.37 4.01
N ARG A 230 6.21 -4.49 4.92
CA ARG A 230 7.44 -4.65 5.70
C ARG A 230 7.24 -4.27 7.15
N MET A 231 8.15 -4.75 8.01
CA MET A 231 8.32 -4.32 9.38
C MET A 231 9.57 -3.47 9.47
N ASP A 232 9.41 -2.14 9.57
CA ASP A 232 10.44 -1.12 9.70
C ASP A 232 11.43 -1.00 8.53
N SER A 233 11.95 -2.09 7.99
CA SER A 233 13.04 -2.14 7.01
C SER A 233 12.73 -3.10 5.85
N TYR A 234 13.37 -2.88 4.70
CA TYR A 234 13.31 -3.78 3.54
C TYR A 234 13.79 -5.21 3.83
N ASP A 235 14.69 -5.38 4.82
CA ASP A 235 15.19 -6.69 5.23
C ASP A 235 14.10 -7.54 5.89
N PHE A 236 13.03 -6.88 6.35
CA PHE A 236 11.85 -7.50 6.94
C PHE A 236 10.62 -7.41 6.04
N ASN A 237 10.82 -7.43 4.74
CA ASN A 237 9.74 -7.63 3.79
C ASN A 237 9.06 -8.98 4.02
N THR A 238 7.74 -9.01 3.97
CA THR A 238 6.96 -10.21 4.24
C THR A 238 6.00 -10.55 3.10
N GLY A 239 5.71 -11.84 2.97
CA GLY A 239 4.65 -12.35 2.10
C GLY A 239 3.32 -12.54 2.82
N LEU A 240 3.16 -12.09 4.07
CA LEU A 240 1.94 -12.32 4.84
C LEU A 240 0.67 -11.92 4.07
N ASN A 241 -0.32 -12.81 4.09
CA ASN A 241 -1.68 -12.57 3.66
C ASN A 241 -2.58 -12.72 4.90
N ALA A 242 -2.79 -11.62 5.60
CA ALA A 242 -3.60 -11.57 6.81
C ALA A 242 -5.04 -11.17 6.44
N VAL A 243 -6.01 -11.90 6.97
CA VAL A 243 -7.43 -11.74 6.63
C VAL A 243 -8.23 -11.34 7.85
N TYR A 244 -8.84 -10.17 7.79
CA TYR A 244 -9.75 -9.65 8.80
C TYR A 244 -11.20 -10.05 8.51
N ASP A 245 -11.87 -10.62 9.50
CA ASP A 245 -13.29 -10.91 9.46
C ASP A 245 -14.04 -9.95 10.41
N PRO A 246 -14.85 -9.01 9.88
CA PRO A 246 -15.57 -8.04 10.71
C PRO A 246 -16.63 -8.67 11.60
N LYS A 247 -17.10 -9.88 11.28
CA LYS A 247 -18.11 -10.58 12.10
C LYS A 247 -17.56 -11.08 13.44
N THR A 248 -16.26 -11.34 13.48
CA THR A 248 -15.58 -11.86 14.69
C THR A 248 -14.60 -10.87 15.28
N ASP A 249 -14.38 -9.70 14.61
CA ASP A 249 -13.29 -8.75 14.89
C ASP A 249 -11.95 -9.49 15.01
N GLY A 250 -11.72 -10.46 14.13
CA GLY A 250 -10.58 -11.37 14.22
C GLY A 250 -9.76 -11.44 12.94
N TRP A 251 -8.48 -11.82 13.12
CA TRP A 251 -7.54 -12.01 12.05
C TRP A 251 -7.14 -13.46 11.89
N THR A 252 -7.00 -13.91 10.66
CA THR A 252 -6.48 -15.24 10.28
C THR A 252 -5.43 -15.07 9.18
N PHE A 253 -4.75 -16.15 8.79
CA PHE A 253 -3.75 -16.15 7.74
C PHE A 253 -4.15 -17.07 6.60
N ARG A 254 -3.76 -16.69 5.40
CA ARG A 254 -3.89 -17.45 4.16
C ARG A 254 -2.52 -17.71 3.55
N ALA A 255 -2.49 -18.45 2.45
CA ALA A 255 -1.25 -18.72 1.72
C ALA A 255 -0.48 -17.42 1.48
N PRO A 256 0.79 -17.34 1.90
CA PRO A 256 1.58 -16.12 1.77
C PRO A 256 1.94 -15.83 0.33
N LEU A 257 2.11 -14.54 0.01
CA LEU A 257 2.64 -14.07 -1.27
C LEU A 257 4.00 -14.72 -1.55
N PRO A 258 4.19 -15.36 -2.71
CA PRO A 258 5.41 -16.11 -3.00
C PRO A 258 6.69 -15.27 -3.03
N THR A 259 6.59 -13.99 -3.44
CA THR A 259 7.71 -13.06 -3.46
C THR A 259 7.51 -11.98 -2.39
N PRO A 260 8.07 -12.12 -1.17
CA PRO A 260 7.97 -11.12 -0.10
C PRO A 260 8.53 -9.76 -0.55
N ARG A 261 7.73 -8.70 -0.41
CA ARG A 261 8.07 -7.34 -0.82
C ARG A 261 7.14 -6.29 -0.21
N SER A 262 7.53 -5.04 -0.26
CA SER A 262 6.74 -3.90 0.22
C SER A 262 6.61 -2.83 -0.86
N GLY A 263 5.84 -1.79 -0.62
CA GLY A 263 5.57 -0.76 -1.64
C GLY A 263 4.74 -1.29 -2.79
N VAL A 264 3.88 -2.27 -2.50
CA VAL A 264 3.01 -2.96 -3.45
C VAL A 264 1.63 -2.33 -3.52
N SER A 265 0.96 -2.49 -4.65
CA SER A 265 -0.49 -2.32 -4.76
C SER A 265 -1.20 -3.67 -4.81
N ALA A 266 -2.41 -3.73 -4.29
CA ALA A 266 -3.28 -4.89 -4.40
C ALA A 266 -4.70 -4.47 -4.79
N VAL A 267 -5.33 -5.24 -5.67
CA VAL A 267 -6.72 -5.03 -6.08
C VAL A 267 -7.44 -6.38 -6.24
N PHE A 268 -8.75 -6.39 -6.06
CA PHE A 268 -9.57 -7.55 -6.39
C PHE A 268 -10.17 -7.36 -7.78
N ILE A 269 -9.79 -8.24 -8.71
CA ILE A 269 -10.26 -8.23 -10.10
C ILE A 269 -10.25 -9.64 -10.67
N GLY A 270 -11.25 -9.98 -11.50
CA GLY A 270 -11.34 -11.30 -12.12
C GLY A 270 -11.47 -12.46 -11.13
N GLY A 271 -12.01 -12.20 -9.93
CA GLY A 271 -12.14 -13.19 -8.85
C GLY A 271 -10.85 -13.47 -8.07
N LYS A 272 -9.80 -12.68 -8.27
CA LYS A 272 -8.47 -12.84 -7.65
C LYS A 272 -7.98 -11.53 -7.03
N ILE A 273 -7.12 -11.63 -6.01
CA ILE A 273 -6.35 -10.50 -5.52
C ILE A 273 -5.05 -10.43 -6.32
N VAL A 274 -4.86 -9.37 -7.09
CA VAL A 274 -3.64 -9.16 -7.88
C VAL A 274 -2.74 -8.17 -7.17
N VAL A 275 -1.47 -8.55 -6.98
CA VAL A 275 -0.44 -7.77 -6.30
C VAL A 275 0.62 -7.34 -7.30
N PHE A 276 0.82 -6.02 -7.41
CA PHE A 276 1.71 -5.41 -8.41
C PHE A 276 2.94 -4.76 -7.78
N GLY A 277 4.07 -4.85 -8.49
CA GLY A 277 5.28 -4.10 -8.22
C GLY A 277 5.86 -4.34 -6.84
N GLY A 278 6.48 -3.32 -6.29
CA GLY A 278 7.08 -3.31 -4.96
C GLY A 278 8.60 -3.21 -4.98
N GLU A 279 9.19 -3.21 -3.79
CA GLU A 279 10.63 -3.03 -3.58
C GLU A 279 11.20 -3.94 -2.50
N ALA A 280 12.51 -4.13 -2.55
CA ALA A 280 13.35 -4.72 -1.51
C ALA A 280 14.70 -4.03 -1.51
N THR A 281 15.60 -4.42 -0.60
CA THR A 281 16.97 -3.90 -0.55
C THR A 281 17.63 -3.99 -1.93
N GLY A 282 17.97 -2.83 -2.48
CA GLY A 282 18.70 -2.72 -3.75
C GLY A 282 17.92 -3.05 -5.02
N ARG A 283 16.62 -3.34 -4.98
CA ARG A 283 15.84 -3.69 -6.18
C ARG A 283 14.38 -3.26 -6.11
N VAL A 284 13.79 -3.13 -7.29
CA VAL A 284 12.36 -2.91 -7.53
C VAL A 284 11.80 -4.08 -8.32
N PHE A 285 10.61 -4.50 -8.01
CA PHE A 285 9.95 -5.65 -8.65
C PHE A 285 9.04 -5.23 -9.80
N GLY A 286 9.14 -5.96 -10.90
CA GLY A 286 8.10 -6.00 -11.92
C GLY A 286 7.15 -7.19 -11.75
N THR A 287 7.38 -8.01 -10.73
CA THR A 287 6.61 -9.23 -10.46
C THR A 287 5.15 -8.89 -10.15
N ASN A 288 4.24 -9.60 -10.80
CA ASN A 288 2.82 -9.60 -10.52
C ASN A 288 2.39 -11.00 -10.14
N GLU A 289 1.60 -11.10 -9.08
CA GLU A 289 1.12 -12.38 -8.56
C GLU A 289 -0.36 -12.25 -8.21
N ALA A 290 -1.13 -13.28 -8.50
CA ALA A 290 -2.55 -13.34 -8.22
C ALA A 290 -2.87 -14.43 -7.19
N TYR A 291 -3.62 -14.07 -6.19
CA TYR A 291 -4.15 -14.99 -5.18
C TYR A 291 -5.59 -15.39 -5.52
N ASP A 292 -5.83 -16.67 -5.58
CA ASP A 292 -7.18 -17.23 -5.71
C ASP A 292 -7.72 -17.57 -4.32
N PRO A 293 -8.73 -16.83 -3.81
CA PRO A 293 -9.28 -17.06 -2.48
C PRO A 293 -10.07 -18.37 -2.36
N LYS A 294 -10.48 -18.97 -3.49
CA LYS A 294 -11.24 -20.24 -3.50
C LYS A 294 -10.34 -21.45 -3.27
N THR A 295 -9.12 -21.39 -3.79
CA THR A 295 -8.16 -22.50 -3.70
C THR A 295 -7.05 -22.25 -2.68
N ASP A 296 -6.97 -21.03 -2.12
CA ASP A 296 -5.89 -20.57 -1.23
C ASP A 296 -4.50 -20.73 -1.86
N THR A 297 -4.37 -20.37 -3.15
CA THR A 297 -3.12 -20.52 -3.93
C THR A 297 -2.76 -19.24 -4.68
N TRP A 298 -1.48 -19.12 -5.05
CA TRP A 298 -0.93 -18.04 -5.85
C TRP A 298 -0.51 -18.52 -7.23
N GLU A 299 -0.62 -17.64 -8.22
CA GLU A 299 -0.10 -17.82 -9.56
C GLU A 299 0.64 -16.57 -10.05
N ALA A 300 1.62 -16.76 -10.92
CA ALA A 300 2.39 -15.67 -11.52
C ALA A 300 1.66 -15.12 -12.75
N LEU A 301 1.61 -13.79 -12.84
CA LEU A 301 1.03 -13.05 -13.96
C LEU A 301 2.12 -12.40 -14.83
N THR A 302 1.72 -11.85 -15.97
CA THR A 302 2.61 -11.07 -16.83
C THR A 302 3.24 -9.93 -16.02
N PRO A 303 4.57 -9.86 -15.91
CA PRO A 303 5.24 -8.83 -15.13
C PRO A 303 5.03 -7.44 -15.72
N MET A 304 5.17 -6.41 -14.89
CA MET A 304 5.16 -5.02 -15.33
C MET A 304 6.28 -4.77 -16.33
N THR A 305 6.00 -4.02 -17.39
CA THR A 305 6.99 -3.64 -18.40
C THR A 305 8.13 -2.83 -17.78
N ILE A 306 7.80 -1.95 -16.86
CA ILE A 306 8.76 -1.17 -16.06
C ILE A 306 8.50 -1.48 -14.59
N PRO A 307 9.45 -2.15 -13.90
CA PRO A 307 9.36 -2.39 -12.45
C PRO A 307 9.18 -1.09 -11.67
N ARG A 308 8.26 -1.07 -10.72
CA ARG A 308 7.94 0.13 -9.93
C ARG A 308 7.58 -0.21 -8.49
N HIS A 309 7.94 0.71 -7.59
CA HIS A 309 7.51 0.73 -6.20
C HIS A 309 6.84 2.07 -5.87
N GLY A 310 6.54 2.30 -4.60
CA GLY A 310 5.80 3.48 -4.14
C GLY A 310 4.32 3.35 -4.50
N LEU A 311 3.85 2.11 -4.58
CA LEU A 311 2.52 1.70 -4.97
C LEU A 311 1.71 1.17 -3.77
N HIS A 312 2.10 1.51 -2.54
CA HIS A 312 1.47 0.99 -1.32
C HIS A 312 0.08 1.56 -1.06
N GLY A 313 -0.74 0.83 -0.33
CA GLY A 313 -2.09 1.24 0.00
C GLY A 313 -3.01 1.26 -1.22
N ALA A 314 -3.66 2.38 -1.45
CA ALA A 314 -4.56 2.59 -2.57
C ALA A 314 -3.84 3.22 -3.76
N THR A 315 -2.94 2.48 -4.42
CA THR A 315 -2.12 3.00 -5.52
C THR A 315 -2.41 2.37 -6.88
N ALA A 316 -3.49 1.59 -6.96
CA ALA A 316 -4.05 1.12 -8.22
C ALA A 316 -5.56 1.30 -8.20
N ALA A 317 -6.11 1.72 -9.31
CA ALA A 317 -7.54 1.98 -9.49
C ALA A 317 -8.14 1.05 -10.54
N VAL A 318 -9.27 0.43 -10.21
CA VAL A 318 -10.00 -0.44 -11.13
C VAL A 318 -11.10 0.35 -11.82
N VAL A 319 -11.06 0.44 -13.14
CA VAL A 319 -12.13 0.99 -13.96
C VAL A 319 -12.56 -0.05 -15.01
N GLY A 320 -13.78 -0.51 -14.93
CA GLY A 320 -14.26 -1.62 -15.76
C GLY A 320 -13.48 -2.91 -15.50
N ASN A 321 -12.83 -3.44 -16.53
CA ASN A 321 -11.99 -4.65 -16.44
C ASN A 321 -10.48 -4.36 -16.45
N MET A 322 -10.09 -3.12 -16.21
CA MET A 322 -8.69 -2.68 -16.19
C MET A 322 -8.27 -2.16 -14.83
N VAL A 323 -7.06 -2.52 -14.43
CA VAL A 323 -6.36 -1.97 -13.27
C VAL A 323 -5.35 -0.95 -13.76
N HIS A 324 -5.58 0.31 -13.45
CA HIS A 324 -4.65 1.39 -13.78
C HIS A 324 -3.62 1.59 -12.69
N VAL A 325 -2.34 1.66 -13.08
CA VAL A 325 -1.20 1.84 -12.18
C VAL A 325 -0.37 3.03 -12.66
N PRO A 326 -0.80 4.26 -12.38
CA PRO A 326 -0.05 5.46 -12.74
C PRO A 326 1.05 5.78 -11.72
N GLY A 327 2.17 6.36 -12.17
CA GLY A 327 3.28 6.81 -11.32
C GLY A 327 4.16 5.70 -10.78
N GLY A 328 4.72 5.94 -9.59
CA GLY A 328 5.69 5.06 -8.94
C GLY A 328 7.14 5.30 -9.38
N GLY A 329 8.09 4.68 -8.70
CA GLY A 329 9.53 4.85 -8.93
C GLY A 329 10.20 3.58 -9.46
N PRO A 330 11.11 3.69 -10.43
CA PRO A 330 11.87 2.55 -10.96
C PRO A 330 13.11 2.21 -10.11
N LEU A 331 13.42 3.01 -9.09
CA LEU A 331 14.53 2.78 -8.16
C LEU A 331 14.02 2.79 -6.72
N PRO A 332 14.58 1.95 -5.82
CA PRO A 332 14.13 1.85 -4.43
C PRO A 332 14.21 3.19 -3.67
N GLY A 333 13.36 3.33 -2.65
CA GLY A 333 13.40 4.44 -1.70
C GLY A 333 12.89 5.77 -2.20
N GLY A 334 12.09 5.80 -3.27
CA GLY A 334 11.43 7.02 -3.75
C GLY A 334 12.37 8.10 -4.31
N SER A 335 13.59 7.74 -4.73
CA SER A 335 14.58 8.68 -5.25
C SER A 335 14.28 9.18 -6.68
N VAL A 336 13.55 8.38 -7.45
CA VAL A 336 13.14 8.70 -8.82
C VAL A 336 11.63 8.52 -8.95
N GLN A 337 10.98 9.52 -9.49
CA GLN A 337 9.54 9.54 -9.74
C GLN A 337 9.27 9.30 -11.22
N GLY A 338 8.29 8.45 -11.51
CA GLY A 338 7.88 8.08 -12.86
C GLY A 338 6.63 8.81 -13.34
N ALA A 339 6.59 9.09 -14.64
CA ALA A 339 5.37 9.51 -15.34
C ALA A 339 4.65 8.33 -16.01
N TYR A 340 4.99 7.13 -15.64
CA TYR A 340 4.45 5.91 -16.23
C TYR A 340 2.96 5.78 -15.93
N HIS A 341 2.22 5.24 -16.87
CA HIS A 341 0.85 4.85 -16.67
C HIS A 341 0.56 3.64 -17.54
N ASP A 342 0.37 2.52 -16.88
CA ASP A 342 -0.02 1.27 -17.53
C ASP A 342 -1.32 0.77 -16.93
N ALA A 343 -2.09 0.05 -17.73
CA ALA A 343 -3.27 -0.67 -17.26
C ALA A 343 -3.07 -2.16 -17.47
N PHE A 344 -3.44 -2.95 -16.45
CA PHE A 344 -3.44 -4.42 -16.53
C PHE A 344 -4.85 -4.94 -16.75
N THR A 345 -4.99 -6.01 -17.53
CA THR A 345 -6.26 -6.70 -17.77
C THR A 345 -6.05 -8.19 -18.03
N PHE A 346 -7.06 -9.00 -17.71
CA PHE A 346 -7.13 -10.42 -18.08
C PHE A 346 -7.78 -10.65 -19.44
N SER A 347 -8.31 -9.61 -20.11
CA SER A 347 -9.01 -9.70 -21.40
C SER A 347 -8.21 -9.12 -22.57
#